data_f8ecb69a104964cd4a7e96ff5eaffdfd
#
_entry.id   f8ecb69a104964cd4a7e96ff5eaffdfd
#
_cell.length_a   1.000
_cell.length_b   1.000
_cell.length_c   1.000
_cell.angle_alpha   90.00
_cell.angle_beta   90.00
_cell.angle_gamma   90.00
#
_symmetry.space_group_name_H-M   'P 1'
#
loop_
_entity.id
_entity.type
_entity.pdbx_description
1 polymer ?
#
loop_
_entity_poly.entity_id
_entity_poly.type
_entity_poly.pdbx_seq_one_letter_code
_entity_poly.pdbx_strand_id
1 'polypeptide(L)'
;MTPIRKLDAAVARAERGVAVALLAVTVTLVILQVFFRYVLNSSLSWSEEAARYLFIWAAVLGFSSSVEAQRLFRFDMVAQRLPPAGAAICVGLYAVATVGFLWALIVSGGALVAGTVSQTSPAIRVPMALPYAALPVGGLLIGLHFLASLGRGASGRAPHGGPAA
;
A
#
# COMPACT_ATOMS: atom_id res chain seq x y z
N MET A 1 10.17 -18.39 14.98
CA MET A 1 9.83 -17.17 14.20
C MET A 1 10.92 -16.14 14.45
N THR A 2 11.63 -15.68 13.40
CA THR A 2 12.66 -14.65 13.53
C THR A 2 12.05 -13.32 14.01
N PRO A 3 12.78 -12.49 14.79
CA PRO A 3 12.27 -11.22 15.32
C PRO A 3 11.77 -10.29 14.19
N ILE A 4 12.41 -10.31 13.03
CA ILE A 4 12.03 -9.53 11.84
C ILE A 4 10.61 -9.89 11.37
N ARG A 5 10.22 -11.17 11.38
CA ARG A 5 8.87 -11.60 10.97
C ARG A 5 7.78 -11.13 11.93
N LYS A 6 8.08 -11.07 13.23
CA LYS A 6 7.14 -10.56 14.23
C LYS A 6 6.91 -9.06 14.04
N LEU A 7 7.99 -8.33 13.76
CA LEU A 7 7.93 -6.89 13.50
C LEU A 7 7.15 -6.60 12.22
N ASP A 8 7.48 -7.28 11.11
CA ASP A 8 6.79 -7.15 9.82
C ASP A 8 5.27 -7.38 9.95
N ALA A 9 4.87 -8.48 10.60
CA ALA A 9 3.47 -8.78 10.84
C ALA A 9 2.79 -7.82 11.83
N ALA A 10 3.52 -7.21 12.75
CA ALA A 10 2.98 -6.20 13.65
C ALA A 10 2.72 -4.88 12.91
N VAL A 11 3.67 -4.45 12.07
CA VAL A 11 3.53 -3.27 11.21
C VAL A 11 2.33 -3.44 10.27
N ALA A 12 2.23 -4.55 9.55
CA ALA A 12 1.12 -4.82 8.64
C ALA A 12 -0.25 -4.87 9.35
N ARG A 13 -0.30 -5.35 10.58
CA ARG A 13 -1.55 -5.30 11.38
C ARG A 13 -1.94 -3.89 11.76
N ALA A 14 -0.97 -3.07 12.15
CA ALA A 14 -1.20 -1.67 12.47
C ALA A 14 -1.66 -0.89 11.22
N GLU A 15 -0.98 -1.06 10.07
CA GLU A 15 -1.37 -0.47 8.78
C GLU A 15 -2.80 -0.83 8.41
N ARG A 16 -3.16 -2.11 8.51
CA ARG A 16 -4.52 -2.58 8.21
C ARG A 16 -5.56 -1.97 9.15
N GLY A 17 -5.27 -1.91 10.45
CA GLY A 17 -6.14 -1.27 11.43
C GLY A 17 -6.38 0.22 11.12
N VAL A 18 -5.31 0.94 10.83
CA VAL A 18 -5.38 2.37 10.44
C VAL A 18 -6.11 2.53 9.10
N ALA A 19 -5.81 1.70 8.10
CA ALA A 19 -6.48 1.77 6.79
C ALA A 19 -8.00 1.56 6.90
N VAL A 20 -8.44 0.57 7.70
CA VAL A 20 -9.86 0.32 7.95
C VAL A 20 -10.51 1.48 8.68
N ALA A 21 -9.86 2.05 9.69
CA ALA A 21 -10.38 3.21 10.42
C ALA A 21 -10.51 4.44 9.50
N LEU A 22 -9.49 4.74 8.69
CA LEU A 22 -9.52 5.83 7.71
C LEU A 22 -10.61 5.63 6.67
N LEU A 23 -10.80 4.41 6.19
CA LEU A 23 -11.86 4.09 5.23
C LEU A 23 -13.24 4.26 5.85
N ALA A 24 -13.44 3.81 7.09
CA ALA A 24 -14.70 4.00 7.80
C ALA A 24 -15.05 5.49 7.98
N VAL A 25 -14.06 6.32 8.37
CA VAL A 25 -14.23 7.77 8.46
C VAL A 25 -14.53 8.37 7.09
N THR A 26 -13.84 7.94 6.03
CA THR A 26 -14.09 8.39 4.67
C THR A 26 -15.53 8.12 4.23
N VAL A 27 -16.01 6.89 4.43
CA VAL A 27 -17.39 6.50 4.10
C VAL A 27 -18.40 7.33 4.88
N THR A 28 -18.17 7.53 6.18
CA THR A 28 -19.03 8.37 7.04
C THR A 28 -19.09 9.81 6.53
N LEU A 29 -17.94 10.39 6.18
CA LEU A 29 -17.88 11.75 5.62
C LEU A 29 -18.65 11.87 4.30
N VAL A 30 -18.51 10.87 3.41
CA VAL A 30 -19.23 10.87 2.13
C VAL A 30 -20.74 10.75 2.33
N ILE A 31 -21.20 9.90 3.27
CA ILE A 31 -22.63 9.79 3.60
C ILE A 31 -23.16 11.12 4.17
N LEU A 32 -22.44 11.71 5.11
CA LEU A 32 -22.80 13.01 5.67
C LEU A 32 -22.85 14.10 4.60
N GLN A 33 -21.86 14.15 3.71
CA GLN A 33 -21.82 15.11 2.61
C GLN A 33 -23.04 15.01 1.69
N VAL A 34 -23.43 13.77 1.33
CA VAL A 34 -24.63 13.52 0.50
C VAL A 34 -25.88 13.98 1.24
N PHE A 35 -26.01 13.66 2.54
CA PHE A 35 -27.14 14.08 3.36
C PHE A 35 -27.24 15.60 3.44
N PHE A 36 -26.15 16.30 3.79
CA PHE A 36 -26.13 17.75 3.86
C PHE A 36 -26.46 18.41 2.52
N ARG A 37 -25.96 17.86 1.42
CA ARG A 37 -26.20 18.40 0.09
C ARG A 37 -27.64 18.28 -0.39
N TYR A 38 -28.29 17.13 -0.15
CA TYR A 38 -29.60 16.83 -0.72
C TYR A 38 -30.76 17.03 0.26
N VAL A 39 -30.53 16.90 1.57
CA VAL A 39 -31.60 17.06 2.57
C VAL A 39 -31.57 18.47 3.15
N LEU A 40 -30.38 18.98 3.47
CA LEU A 40 -30.22 20.30 4.11
C LEU A 40 -29.92 21.42 3.11
N ASN A 41 -29.77 21.12 1.82
CA ASN A 41 -29.37 22.05 0.76
C ASN A 41 -28.14 22.89 1.12
N SER A 42 -27.25 22.37 1.95
CA SER A 42 -26.03 23.02 2.45
C SER A 42 -24.82 22.15 2.09
N SER A 43 -23.99 22.60 1.14
CA SER A 43 -22.82 21.83 0.72
C SER A 43 -21.64 22.03 1.67
N LEU A 44 -21.07 20.92 2.16
CA LEU A 44 -19.86 20.90 2.96
C LEU A 44 -18.63 20.73 2.06
N SER A 45 -18.10 21.84 1.50
CA SER A 45 -16.98 21.80 0.56
C SER A 45 -15.70 21.19 1.14
N TRP A 46 -15.47 21.34 2.46
CA TRP A 46 -14.30 20.77 3.13
C TRP A 46 -14.36 19.25 3.28
N SER A 47 -15.55 18.67 3.37
CA SER A 47 -15.71 17.23 3.60
C SER A 47 -15.28 16.39 2.39
N GLU A 48 -15.46 16.91 1.18
CA GLU A 48 -15.00 16.24 -0.05
C GLU A 48 -13.48 16.16 -0.09
N GLU A 49 -12.81 17.23 0.28
CA GLU A 49 -11.35 17.28 0.32
C GLU A 49 -10.79 16.38 1.42
N ALA A 50 -11.39 16.40 2.62
CA ALA A 50 -11.03 15.53 3.72
C ALA A 50 -11.19 14.05 3.36
N ALA A 51 -12.33 13.68 2.77
CA ALA A 51 -12.60 12.30 2.36
C ALA A 51 -11.57 11.81 1.33
N ARG A 52 -11.18 12.65 0.37
CA ARG A 52 -10.16 12.34 -0.64
C ARG A 52 -8.79 12.07 0.00
N TYR A 53 -8.37 12.90 0.95
CA TYR A 53 -7.07 12.75 1.62
C TYR A 53 -7.03 11.50 2.50
N LEU A 54 -8.08 11.24 3.27
CA LEU A 54 -8.21 10.03 4.07
C LEU A 54 -8.22 8.77 3.21
N PHE A 55 -8.92 8.82 2.07
CA PHE A 55 -8.96 7.71 1.13
C PHE A 55 -7.59 7.39 0.51
N ILE A 56 -6.80 8.41 0.15
CA ILE A 56 -5.44 8.21 -0.36
C ILE A 56 -4.58 7.46 0.67
N TRP A 57 -4.59 7.88 1.92
CA TRP A 57 -3.87 7.21 3.00
C TRP A 57 -4.39 5.80 3.26
N ALA A 58 -5.72 5.61 3.30
CA ALA A 58 -6.33 4.29 3.47
C ALA A 58 -5.92 3.32 2.35
N ALA A 59 -5.94 3.78 1.10
CA ALA A 59 -5.57 2.98 -0.06
C ALA A 59 -4.09 2.57 -0.03
N VAL A 60 -3.18 3.49 0.28
CA VAL A 60 -1.74 3.24 0.35
C VAL A 60 -1.40 2.26 1.47
N LEU A 61 -1.95 2.46 2.68
CA LEU A 61 -1.71 1.57 3.83
C LEU A 61 -2.36 0.19 3.60
N GLY A 62 -3.55 0.15 3.02
CA GLY A 62 -4.22 -1.10 2.66
C GLY A 62 -3.42 -1.90 1.62
N PHE A 63 -2.87 -1.23 0.61
CA PHE A 63 -2.01 -1.85 -0.39
C PHE A 63 -0.72 -2.38 0.26
N SER A 64 -0.03 -1.57 1.07
CA SER A 64 1.18 -1.96 1.78
C SER A 64 0.97 -3.22 2.63
N SER A 65 -0.09 -3.25 3.45
CA SER A 65 -0.41 -4.42 4.28
C SER A 65 -0.75 -5.69 3.48
N SER A 66 -1.21 -5.53 2.23
CA SER A 66 -1.51 -6.65 1.32
C SER A 66 -0.25 -7.32 0.77
N VAL A 67 0.85 -6.56 0.67
CA VAL A 67 2.16 -7.09 0.28
C VAL A 67 2.69 -8.06 1.34
N GLU A 68 2.58 -7.73 2.65
CA GLU A 68 2.95 -8.63 3.74
C GLU A 68 2.17 -9.96 3.66
N ALA A 69 0.87 -9.90 3.42
CA ALA A 69 0.01 -11.07 3.34
C ALA A 69 0.31 -11.98 2.12
N GLN A 70 1.28 -11.66 1.28
CA GLN A 70 1.65 -12.37 0.05
C GLN A 70 0.47 -12.59 -0.93
N ARG A 71 -0.62 -11.84 -0.76
CA ARG A 71 -1.80 -11.98 -1.61
C ARG A 71 -1.59 -11.46 -3.03
N LEU A 72 -0.67 -10.48 -3.19
CA LEU A 72 -0.35 -9.87 -4.48
C LEU A 72 0.72 -10.64 -5.27
N PHE A 73 1.50 -11.50 -4.60
CA PHE A 73 2.68 -12.15 -5.19
C PHE A 73 2.50 -13.62 -5.55
N ARG A 74 1.27 -14.13 -5.61
CA ARG A 74 1.00 -15.50 -6.06
C ARG A 74 1.01 -15.58 -7.59
N PHE A 75 2.19 -15.38 -8.18
CA PHE A 75 2.47 -15.83 -9.53
C PHE A 75 2.69 -17.34 -9.63
N ASP A 76 2.44 -18.08 -8.54
CA ASP A 76 2.65 -19.53 -8.48
C ASP A 76 1.91 -20.27 -9.60
N MET A 77 0.70 -19.82 -9.97
CA MET A 77 -0.06 -20.48 -11.05
C MET A 77 0.58 -20.36 -12.44
N VAL A 78 1.26 -19.24 -12.71
CA VAL A 78 1.94 -19.04 -14.00
C VAL A 78 3.33 -19.66 -13.97
N ALA A 79 4.07 -19.48 -12.88
CA ALA A 79 5.41 -20.01 -12.70
C ALA A 79 5.44 -21.56 -12.69
N GLN A 80 4.39 -22.22 -12.18
CA GLN A 80 4.27 -23.70 -12.18
C GLN A 80 4.06 -24.29 -13.58
N ARG A 81 3.63 -23.49 -14.56
CA ARG A 81 3.43 -23.94 -15.95
C ARG A 81 4.62 -23.65 -16.87
N LEU A 82 5.62 -22.91 -16.37
CA LEU A 82 6.80 -22.52 -17.12
C LEU A 82 7.98 -23.46 -16.81
N PRO A 83 8.87 -23.73 -17.78
CA PRO A 83 10.12 -24.39 -17.50
C PRO A 83 10.96 -23.56 -16.51
N PRO A 84 11.88 -24.17 -15.73
CA PRO A 84 12.63 -23.52 -14.66
C PRO A 84 13.33 -22.22 -15.08
N ALA A 85 13.84 -22.18 -16.32
CA ALA A 85 14.46 -20.97 -16.89
C ALA A 85 13.44 -19.82 -17.10
N GLY A 86 12.25 -20.14 -17.61
CA GLY A 86 11.17 -19.17 -17.81
C GLY A 86 10.65 -18.60 -16.50
N ALA A 87 10.49 -19.46 -15.50
CA ALA A 87 10.09 -19.04 -14.15
C ALA A 87 11.11 -18.07 -13.52
N ALA A 88 12.41 -18.36 -13.67
CA ALA A 88 13.47 -17.49 -13.16
C ALA A 88 13.48 -16.11 -13.83
N ILE A 89 13.25 -16.06 -15.16
CA ILE A 89 13.15 -14.80 -15.91
C ILE A 89 11.95 -13.98 -15.41
N CYS A 90 10.78 -14.60 -15.26
CA CYS A 90 9.58 -13.91 -14.74
C CYS A 90 9.81 -13.34 -13.34
N VAL A 91 10.43 -14.09 -12.45
CA VAL A 91 10.76 -13.62 -11.09
C VAL A 91 11.75 -12.44 -11.15
N GLY A 92 12.76 -12.52 -12.02
CA GLY A 92 13.73 -11.45 -12.23
C GLY A 92 13.08 -10.17 -12.75
N LEU A 93 12.26 -10.26 -13.80
CA LEU A 93 11.51 -9.13 -14.35
C LEU A 93 10.58 -8.50 -13.30
N TYR A 94 9.89 -9.33 -12.54
CA TYR A 94 9.03 -8.88 -11.46
C TYR A 94 9.82 -8.12 -10.38
N ALA A 95 10.96 -8.64 -9.95
CA ALA A 95 11.80 -7.98 -8.96
C ALA A 95 12.31 -6.62 -9.46
N VAL A 96 12.78 -6.54 -10.71
CA VAL A 96 13.25 -5.30 -11.34
C VAL A 96 12.10 -4.28 -11.44
N ALA A 97 10.93 -4.71 -11.91
CA ALA A 97 9.75 -3.84 -12.01
C ALA A 97 9.32 -3.30 -10.63
N THR A 98 9.32 -4.15 -9.61
CA THR A 98 8.97 -3.77 -8.23
C THR A 98 9.97 -2.75 -7.68
N VAL A 99 11.27 -2.99 -7.84
CA VAL A 99 12.31 -2.06 -7.37
C VAL A 99 12.22 -0.72 -8.11
N GLY A 100 12.04 -0.74 -9.43
CA GLY A 100 11.85 0.48 -10.24
C GLY A 100 10.61 1.27 -9.83
N PHE A 101 9.50 0.58 -9.56
CA PHE A 101 8.26 1.20 -9.08
C PHE A 101 8.45 1.83 -7.68
N LEU A 102 9.07 1.12 -6.74
CA LEU A 102 9.36 1.65 -5.40
C LEU A 102 10.30 2.87 -5.46
N TRP A 103 11.33 2.80 -6.30
CA TRP A 103 12.22 3.92 -6.53
C TRP A 103 11.46 5.15 -7.04
N ALA A 104 10.60 4.97 -8.05
CA ALA A 104 9.78 6.05 -8.58
C ALA A 104 8.84 6.64 -7.52
N LEU A 105 8.17 5.80 -6.71
CA LEU A 105 7.29 6.27 -5.61
C LEU A 105 8.05 7.09 -4.58
N ILE A 106 9.23 6.63 -4.15
CA ILE A 106 9.99 7.31 -3.09
C ILE A 106 10.59 8.61 -3.61
N VAL A 107 11.26 8.56 -4.76
CA VAL A 107 11.99 9.74 -5.29
C VAL A 107 11.02 10.78 -5.83
N SER A 108 10.11 10.40 -6.73
CA SER A 108 9.15 11.34 -7.32
C SER A 108 8.11 11.79 -6.29
N GLY A 109 7.66 10.89 -5.40
CA GLY A 109 6.79 11.23 -4.29
C GLY A 109 7.46 12.21 -3.31
N GLY A 110 8.72 12.00 -2.99
CA GLY A 110 9.51 12.92 -2.14
C GLY A 110 9.69 14.29 -2.76
N ALA A 111 10.01 14.34 -4.07
CA ALA A 111 10.11 15.60 -4.81
C ALA A 111 8.77 16.35 -4.85
N LEU A 112 7.66 15.62 -5.05
CA LEU A 112 6.32 16.20 -5.02
C LEU A 112 5.98 16.79 -3.66
N VAL A 113 6.27 16.07 -2.57
CA VAL A 113 6.10 16.57 -1.20
C VAL A 113 6.89 17.85 -0.99
N ALA A 114 8.19 17.86 -1.35
CA ALA A 114 9.05 19.03 -1.20
C ALA A 114 8.54 20.24 -1.99
N GLY A 115 8.04 20.03 -3.22
CA GLY A 115 7.50 21.09 -4.07
C GLY A 115 6.14 21.63 -3.64
N THR A 116 5.42 20.94 -2.73
CA THR A 116 4.05 21.29 -2.34
C THR A 116 3.88 21.72 -0.88
N VAL A 117 4.98 21.82 -0.13
CA VAL A 117 4.96 22.23 1.29
C VAL A 117 4.33 23.60 1.51
N SER A 118 4.61 24.55 0.61
CA SER A 118 4.08 25.92 0.66
C SER A 118 2.68 26.07 0.07
N GLN A 119 2.17 25.02 -0.59
CA GLN A 119 0.83 25.03 -1.18
C GLN A 119 -0.18 24.58 -0.15
N THR A 120 -1.24 25.36 0.04
CA THR A 120 -2.36 25.01 0.92
C THR A 120 -3.55 24.56 0.11
N SER A 121 -4.30 23.62 0.65
CA SER A 121 -5.53 23.14 0.04
C SER A 121 -6.63 24.20 0.09
N PRO A 122 -7.51 24.26 -0.91
CA PRO A 122 -8.49 25.36 -1.04
C PRO A 122 -9.58 25.35 0.02
N ALA A 123 -10.03 24.18 0.51
CA ALA A 123 -11.17 24.10 1.44
C ALA A 123 -10.71 23.96 2.90
N ILE A 124 -9.78 23.02 3.20
CA ILE A 124 -9.34 22.72 4.57
C ILE A 124 -8.14 23.58 4.99
N ARG A 125 -7.41 24.15 4.01
CA ARG A 125 -6.19 24.95 4.21
C ARG A 125 -5.04 24.19 4.88
N VAL A 126 -4.98 22.87 4.69
CA VAL A 126 -3.82 22.06 5.10
C VAL A 126 -2.75 22.06 4.00
N PRO A 127 -1.46 21.90 4.33
CA PRO A 127 -0.40 21.78 3.34
C PRO A 127 -0.66 20.59 2.41
N MET A 128 -0.55 20.81 1.10
CA MET A 128 -0.74 19.76 0.08
C MET A 128 0.32 18.66 0.18
N ALA A 129 1.42 18.93 0.86
CA ALA A 129 2.43 17.93 1.20
C ALA A 129 1.86 16.75 2.01
N LEU A 130 0.82 16.94 2.84
CA LEU A 130 0.24 15.88 3.69
C LEU A 130 -0.39 14.73 2.89
N PRO A 131 -1.33 14.94 1.95
CA PRO A 131 -1.85 13.86 1.13
C PRO A 131 -0.77 13.25 0.22
N TYR A 132 0.15 14.04 -0.31
CA TYR A 132 1.22 13.54 -1.17
C TYR A 132 2.28 12.74 -0.43
N ALA A 133 2.47 12.97 0.88
CA ALA A 133 3.36 12.17 1.73
C ALA A 133 2.97 10.68 1.78
N ALA A 134 1.73 10.34 1.46
CA ALA A 134 1.30 8.94 1.34
C ALA A 134 2.14 8.16 0.30
N LEU A 135 2.60 8.81 -0.78
CA LEU A 135 3.38 8.15 -1.84
C LEU A 135 4.76 7.68 -1.34
N PRO A 136 5.65 8.54 -0.83
CA PRO A 136 6.95 8.10 -0.35
C PRO A 136 6.84 7.22 0.90
N VAL A 137 5.91 7.49 1.81
CA VAL A 137 5.68 6.65 2.99
C VAL A 137 5.19 5.27 2.56
N GLY A 138 4.23 5.19 1.65
CA GLY A 138 3.76 3.92 1.10
C GLY A 138 4.86 3.16 0.37
N GLY A 139 5.69 3.85 -0.42
CA GLY A 139 6.84 3.25 -1.09
C GLY A 139 7.82 2.62 -0.09
N LEU A 140 8.11 3.29 1.03
CA LEU A 140 8.98 2.77 2.09
C LEU A 140 8.36 1.55 2.79
N LEU A 141 7.07 1.60 3.13
CA LEU A 141 6.37 0.50 3.80
C LEU A 141 6.28 -0.73 2.89
N ILE A 142 5.90 -0.54 1.62
CA ILE A 142 5.89 -1.62 0.62
C ILE A 142 7.29 -2.20 0.44
N GLY A 143 8.33 -1.36 0.37
CA GLY A 143 9.71 -1.78 0.29
C GLY A 143 10.14 -2.63 1.49
N LEU A 144 9.76 -2.24 2.70
CA LEU A 144 10.02 -3.00 3.93
C LEU A 144 9.40 -4.41 3.85
N HIS A 145 8.12 -4.50 3.49
CA HIS A 145 7.42 -5.78 3.36
C HIS A 145 7.99 -6.63 2.21
N PHE A 146 8.38 -6.00 1.11
CA PHE A 146 9.04 -6.69 0.00
C PHE A 146 10.38 -7.30 0.41
N LEU A 147 11.23 -6.54 1.09
CA LEU A 147 12.51 -7.05 1.62
C LEU A 147 12.29 -8.18 2.64
N ALA A 148 11.32 -8.04 3.55
CA ALA A 148 10.96 -9.10 4.47
C ALA A 148 10.44 -10.36 3.76
N SER A 149 9.79 -10.23 2.60
CA SER A 149 9.32 -11.34 1.78
C SER A 149 10.46 -12.11 1.10
N LEU A 150 11.50 -11.42 0.63
CA LEU A 150 12.69 -12.06 0.03
C LEU A 150 13.39 -12.96 1.05
N GLY A 151 13.49 -12.54 2.31
CA GLY A 151 14.04 -13.37 3.40
C GLY A 151 13.17 -14.62 3.68
N ARG A 152 11.88 -14.58 3.38
CA ARG A 152 10.96 -15.74 3.50
C ARG A 152 11.17 -16.77 2.40
N GLY A 153 11.39 -16.33 1.17
CA GLY A 153 11.61 -17.21 0.01
C GLY A 153 12.92 -18.04 0.12
N ALA A 154 13.96 -17.46 0.72
CA ALA A 154 15.23 -18.14 0.94
C ALA A 154 15.17 -19.28 1.99
N SER A 155 14.21 -19.18 2.95
CA SER A 155 14.08 -20.14 4.06
C SER A 155 13.02 -21.23 3.83
N GLY A 156 12.27 -21.19 2.71
CA GLY A 156 11.06 -21.98 2.51
C GLY A 156 11.09 -23.02 1.37
N ARG A 157 12.26 -23.39 0.85
CA ARG A 157 12.39 -24.59 -0.01
C ARG A 157 12.53 -25.86 0.83
N ALA A 158 11.46 -26.23 1.54
CA ALA A 158 11.28 -27.62 1.93
C ALA A 158 10.73 -28.36 0.70
N PRO A 159 11.36 -29.47 0.25
CA PRO A 159 10.79 -30.31 -0.79
C PRO A 159 9.49 -30.89 -0.26
N HIS A 160 8.38 -30.63 -0.97
CA HIS A 160 7.16 -31.41 -0.76
C HIS A 160 7.51 -32.86 -1.10
N GLY A 161 7.73 -33.67 -0.07
CA GLY A 161 7.78 -35.10 -0.19
C GLY A 161 6.50 -35.57 -0.88
N GLY A 162 6.65 -36.26 -2.01
CA GLY A 162 5.55 -36.88 -2.71
C GLY A 162 4.82 -37.87 -1.81
N PRO A 163 3.58 -38.22 -2.13
CA PRO A 163 2.83 -39.21 -1.38
C PRO A 163 3.57 -40.54 -1.47
N ALA A 164 3.94 -41.08 -0.32
CA ALA A 164 4.35 -42.47 -0.21
C ALA A 164 3.17 -43.35 -0.64
N ALA A 165 3.44 -44.22 -1.59
CA ALA A 165 2.53 -45.26 -2.07
C ALA A 165 2.20 -46.26 -0.96
#